data_aa5e97ee2a2926094c614d590b16e796
#
_entry.id   aa5e97ee2a2926094c614d590b16e796
#
_cell.length_a   1.000
_cell.length_b   1.000
_cell.length_c   1.000
_cell.angle_alpha   90.00
_cell.angle_beta   90.00
_cell.angle_gamma   90.00
#
_symmetry.space_group_name_H-M   'P 1'
#
loop_
_entity.id
_entity.type
_entity.pdbx_description
1 polymer ?
#
loop_
_entity_poly.entity_id
_entity_poly.type
_entity_poly.pdbx_seq_one_letter_code
_entity_poly.pdbx_strand_id
1 'polypeptide(L)'
;MQRSDLVIVAGDIFPGGLDKDPYVQGVWFRDSFLTWVEQQECNHVILVAGNHDHWIAKNNAALMKEFAPEQLKKLIYLCDNGMVFKGVRIYGTPWMPTPFVNKAFSSDDSDFLREKYSGIPQNVDILITHTVPYDCNYIGFSDRDMRDLGSKELREAVASRNVRFLIGGHIHETRERVAHMDFGPRHTEMVNVACCDNQKQLIRLPIRFHISVEYVRKKLDRPFKVACVGDSITYGFGLDDRQNECYPAQLQKLLGSDYEVKGFGRNGACIRKNGGLPYMSTIEFFRAMDWDADAYIICLGTNDLVNKIDDEFLKAFKEDYKELIRAIQEQTGILERATDYEPIYLAEIPPVPQLFKTWDEEKSIREINKTINDITNEYHLERVDFNTCFGWSDEAEDIFSDGIHPNARGAKLLAEKAYSDLNV
;
A
#
# COMPACT_ATOMS: atom_id res chain seq x y z
N MET A 1 16.11 -10.95 -14.50
CA MET A 1 16.36 -10.97 -13.03
C MET A 1 15.67 -12.19 -12.45
N GLN A 2 16.12 -12.70 -11.31
CA GLN A 2 15.35 -13.75 -10.61
C GLN A 2 14.04 -13.15 -10.07
N ARG A 3 12.98 -13.95 -10.03
CA ARG A 3 11.66 -13.55 -9.52
C ARG A 3 11.76 -12.88 -8.15
N SER A 4 11.11 -11.76 -7.97
CA SER A 4 11.05 -10.99 -6.71
C SER A 4 9.64 -10.45 -6.52
N ASP A 5 9.27 -10.07 -5.30
CA ASP A 5 7.98 -9.42 -5.06
C ASP A 5 8.01 -7.99 -5.60
N LEU A 6 9.06 -7.26 -5.29
CA LEU A 6 9.26 -5.87 -5.71
C LEU A 6 10.61 -5.69 -6.40
N VAL A 7 10.66 -4.78 -7.36
CA VAL A 7 11.88 -4.18 -7.88
C VAL A 7 11.86 -2.70 -7.50
N ILE A 8 12.90 -2.21 -6.85
CA ILE A 8 13.00 -0.82 -6.39
C ILE A 8 14.05 -0.09 -7.21
N VAL A 9 13.67 1.06 -7.76
CA VAL A 9 14.53 1.95 -8.56
C VAL A 9 14.63 3.29 -7.83
N ALA A 10 15.82 3.60 -7.32
CA ALA A 10 16.10 4.76 -6.49
C ALA A 10 16.66 5.96 -7.28
N GLY A 11 16.07 6.25 -8.44
CA GLY A 11 16.33 7.43 -9.26
C GLY A 11 17.40 7.31 -10.33
N ASP A 12 17.54 8.38 -11.08
CA ASP A 12 18.49 8.55 -12.21
C ASP A 12 18.34 7.45 -13.27
N ILE A 13 17.08 7.24 -13.72
CA ILE A 13 16.76 6.16 -14.67
C ILE A 13 17.25 6.43 -16.08
N PHE A 14 17.45 7.68 -16.46
CA PHE A 14 17.80 8.03 -17.84
C PHE A 14 19.27 7.78 -18.15
N PRO A 15 19.58 7.18 -19.32
CA PRO A 15 20.95 7.00 -19.76
C PRO A 15 21.73 8.31 -19.84
N GLY A 16 23.02 8.24 -19.58
CA GLY A 16 23.91 9.40 -19.70
C GLY A 16 23.84 10.02 -21.10
N GLY A 17 23.76 11.35 -21.15
CA GLY A 17 23.59 12.10 -22.41
C GLY A 17 22.15 12.49 -22.73
N LEU A 18 21.14 11.88 -22.11
CA LEU A 18 19.73 12.30 -22.26
C LEU A 18 19.30 13.35 -21.23
N ASP A 19 20.13 13.65 -20.25
CA ASP A 19 19.87 14.58 -19.15
C ASP A 19 19.71 16.06 -19.57
N LYS A 20 20.07 16.39 -20.82
CA LYS A 20 19.97 17.74 -21.37
C LYS A 20 18.64 18.05 -22.06
N ASP A 21 17.88 17.04 -22.45
CA ASP A 21 16.63 17.20 -23.19
C ASP A 21 15.49 16.39 -22.55
N PRO A 22 14.60 17.05 -21.77
CA PRO A 22 13.47 16.38 -21.18
C PRO A 22 12.50 15.74 -22.18
N TYR A 23 12.41 16.23 -23.40
CA TYR A 23 11.56 15.59 -24.42
C TYR A 23 12.10 14.21 -24.82
N VAL A 24 13.40 14.12 -25.07
CA VAL A 24 14.08 12.85 -25.38
C VAL A 24 13.98 11.87 -24.21
N GLN A 25 14.08 12.37 -22.98
CA GLN A 25 13.84 11.55 -21.79
C GLN A 25 12.42 10.96 -21.80
N GLY A 26 11.40 11.77 -22.13
CA GLY A 26 10.01 11.30 -22.19
C GLY A 26 9.77 10.21 -23.25
N VAL A 27 10.42 10.32 -24.41
CA VAL A 27 10.39 9.27 -25.44
C VAL A 27 11.04 7.99 -24.91
N TRP A 28 12.24 8.09 -24.35
CA TRP A 28 12.97 6.95 -23.80
C TRP A 28 12.18 6.27 -22.64
N PHE A 29 11.53 7.07 -21.79
CA PHE A 29 10.70 6.53 -20.71
C PHE A 29 9.60 5.62 -21.24
N ARG A 30 8.83 6.10 -22.24
CA ARG A 30 7.74 5.33 -22.85
C ARG A 30 8.22 4.11 -23.60
N ASP A 31 9.25 4.27 -24.43
CA ASP A 31 9.64 3.25 -25.39
C ASP A 31 10.60 2.19 -24.80
N SER A 32 11.40 2.59 -23.80
CA SER A 32 12.43 1.72 -23.22
C SER A 32 12.15 1.35 -21.77
N PHE A 33 11.91 2.34 -20.89
CA PHE A 33 11.76 2.07 -19.47
C PHE A 33 10.48 1.30 -19.16
N LEU A 34 9.33 1.70 -19.72
CA LEU A 34 8.08 0.96 -19.51
C LEU A 34 8.15 -0.46 -20.07
N THR A 35 8.79 -0.65 -21.24
CA THR A 35 9.04 -1.99 -21.79
C THR A 35 9.90 -2.83 -20.84
N TRP A 36 10.94 -2.24 -20.27
CA TRP A 36 11.76 -2.91 -19.25
C TRP A 36 10.95 -3.26 -18.01
N VAL A 37 10.08 -2.37 -17.52
CA VAL A 37 9.21 -2.62 -16.38
C VAL A 37 8.32 -3.84 -16.61
N GLU A 38 7.70 -3.95 -17.78
CA GLU A 38 6.83 -5.09 -18.13
C GLU A 38 7.59 -6.42 -18.14
N GLN A 39 8.86 -6.42 -18.54
CA GLN A 39 9.70 -7.61 -18.60
C GLN A 39 10.19 -8.12 -17.24
N GLN A 40 10.03 -7.35 -16.16
CA GLN A 40 10.50 -7.80 -14.85
C GLN A 40 9.57 -8.89 -14.29
N GLU A 41 10.14 -9.95 -13.72
CA GLU A 41 9.40 -11.01 -13.03
C GLU A 41 9.14 -10.60 -11.57
N CYS A 42 8.26 -9.61 -11.36
CA CYS A 42 7.87 -9.09 -10.04
C CYS A 42 6.41 -8.65 -10.04
N ASN A 43 5.85 -8.43 -8.86
CA ASN A 43 4.51 -7.88 -8.73
C ASN A 43 4.49 -6.40 -9.15
N HIS A 44 5.41 -5.60 -8.58
CA HIS A 44 5.53 -4.19 -8.91
C HIS A 44 6.98 -3.74 -9.05
N VAL A 45 7.18 -2.71 -9.88
CA VAL A 45 8.39 -1.90 -9.93
C VAL A 45 8.08 -0.58 -9.26
N ILE A 46 8.77 -0.26 -8.17
CA ILE A 46 8.63 1.03 -7.46
C ILE A 46 9.72 1.97 -7.96
N LEU A 47 9.33 3.15 -8.41
CA LEU A 47 10.22 4.19 -8.88
C LEU A 47 10.17 5.40 -7.94
N VAL A 48 11.32 5.82 -7.46
CA VAL A 48 11.57 7.17 -6.93
C VAL A 48 12.49 7.87 -7.93
N ALA A 49 12.22 9.12 -8.28
CA ALA A 49 13.03 9.86 -9.24
C ALA A 49 14.36 10.35 -8.64
N GLY A 50 15.31 10.72 -9.51
CA GLY A 50 16.59 11.28 -9.12
C GLY A 50 16.86 12.67 -9.75
N ASN A 51 18.05 13.19 -9.49
CA ASN A 51 18.38 14.57 -9.89
C ASN A 51 18.70 14.74 -11.39
N HIS A 52 18.79 13.66 -12.15
CA HIS A 52 18.87 13.67 -13.61
C HIS A 52 17.55 13.38 -14.30
N ASP A 53 16.47 13.14 -13.58
CA ASP A 53 15.16 12.76 -14.10
C ASP A 53 14.29 14.00 -14.40
N HIS A 54 14.77 14.87 -15.28
CA HIS A 54 14.17 16.18 -15.58
C HIS A 54 12.79 16.08 -16.23
N TRP A 55 12.55 15.08 -17.06
CA TRP A 55 11.23 14.87 -17.65
C TRP A 55 10.22 14.46 -16.58
N ILE A 56 10.62 13.60 -15.63
CA ILE A 56 9.78 13.19 -14.50
C ILE A 56 9.44 14.42 -13.66
N ALA A 57 10.40 15.26 -13.31
CA ALA A 57 10.17 16.47 -12.53
C ALA A 57 9.17 17.42 -13.18
N LYS A 58 9.26 17.61 -14.52
CA LYS A 58 8.31 18.46 -15.26
C LYS A 58 6.92 17.87 -15.37
N ASN A 59 6.79 16.55 -15.35
CA ASN A 59 5.54 15.82 -15.55
C ASN A 59 5.08 15.11 -14.28
N ASN A 60 5.62 15.47 -13.11
CA ASN A 60 5.36 14.80 -11.84
C ASN A 60 3.85 14.64 -11.55
N ALA A 61 3.06 15.72 -11.69
CA ALA A 61 1.63 15.66 -11.48
C ALA A 61 0.90 14.77 -12.51
N ALA A 62 1.40 14.72 -13.76
CA ALA A 62 0.87 13.87 -14.80
C ALA A 62 1.18 12.39 -14.54
N LEU A 63 2.42 12.07 -14.13
CA LEU A 63 2.81 10.73 -13.74
C LEU A 63 1.97 10.20 -12.57
N MET A 64 1.60 11.05 -11.65
CA MET A 64 0.74 10.67 -10.52
C MET A 64 -0.76 10.58 -10.90
N LYS A 65 -1.20 11.18 -12.01
CA LYS A 65 -2.63 11.30 -12.37
C LYS A 65 -3.02 10.71 -13.73
N GLU A 66 -2.14 10.76 -14.72
CA GLU A 66 -2.52 10.63 -16.14
C GLU A 66 -2.03 9.36 -16.84
N PHE A 67 -1.05 8.66 -16.30
CA PHE A 67 -0.74 7.38 -16.89
C PHE A 67 -1.88 6.43 -16.56
N ALA A 68 -2.70 6.18 -17.60
CA ALA A 68 -3.86 5.31 -17.49
C ALA A 68 -3.48 4.00 -16.78
N PRO A 69 -4.36 3.49 -15.92
CA PRO A 69 -4.12 2.29 -15.11
C PRO A 69 -3.60 1.08 -15.91
N GLU A 70 -3.89 1.05 -17.20
CA GLU A 70 -3.51 -0.07 -18.07
C GLU A 70 -2.02 -0.08 -18.46
N GLN A 71 -1.39 1.10 -18.60
CA GLN A 71 0.01 1.23 -18.98
C GLN A 71 0.97 1.15 -17.79
N LEU A 72 0.45 1.35 -16.56
CA LEU A 72 1.24 1.37 -15.34
C LEU A 72 0.82 0.31 -14.31
N LYS A 73 0.11 -0.74 -14.70
CA LYS A 73 -0.30 -1.82 -13.78
C LYS A 73 0.82 -2.37 -12.90
N LYS A 74 2.06 -2.22 -13.33
CA LYS A 74 3.24 -2.76 -12.67
C LYS A 74 4.18 -1.71 -12.12
N LEU A 75 4.16 -0.47 -12.66
CA LEU A 75 5.00 0.63 -12.20
C LEU A 75 4.25 1.49 -11.18
N ILE A 76 4.82 1.63 -10.00
CA ILE A 76 4.35 2.53 -8.96
C ILE A 76 5.38 3.65 -8.80
N TYR A 77 4.97 4.89 -9.05
CA TYR A 77 5.81 6.05 -8.87
C TYR A 77 5.54 6.71 -7.52
N LEU A 78 6.59 6.85 -6.70
CA LEU A 78 6.51 7.50 -5.40
C LEU A 78 7.26 8.84 -5.42
N CYS A 79 6.55 9.91 -5.01
CA CYS A 79 7.09 11.26 -4.85
C CYS A 79 6.39 11.96 -3.70
N ASP A 80 7.03 11.99 -2.53
CA ASP A 80 6.46 12.47 -1.26
C ASP A 80 5.15 11.77 -0.89
N ASN A 81 5.06 10.48 -1.21
CA ASN A 81 3.94 9.62 -0.90
C ASN A 81 4.41 8.19 -0.65
N GLY A 82 3.49 7.31 -0.28
CA GLY A 82 3.82 5.92 0.02
C GLY A 82 2.72 4.95 -0.38
N MET A 83 2.98 3.69 -0.10
CA MET A 83 2.08 2.57 -0.31
C MET A 83 2.29 1.52 0.77
N VAL A 84 1.36 0.60 0.87
CA VAL A 84 1.55 -0.63 1.61
C VAL A 84 1.57 -1.80 0.64
N PHE A 85 2.56 -2.66 0.77
CA PHE A 85 2.65 -3.88 -0.01
C PHE A 85 2.85 -5.06 0.93
N LYS A 86 1.92 -6.00 0.94
CA LYS A 86 1.92 -7.16 1.85
C LYS A 86 2.16 -6.77 3.32
N GLY A 87 1.53 -5.70 3.77
CA GLY A 87 1.66 -5.17 5.13
C GLY A 87 2.97 -4.42 5.42
N VAL A 88 3.84 -4.22 4.43
CA VAL A 88 5.08 -3.43 4.52
C VAL A 88 4.80 -1.99 4.09
N ARG A 89 5.05 -1.04 4.98
CA ARG A 89 4.85 0.39 4.74
C ARG A 89 6.04 0.97 3.99
N ILE A 90 5.82 1.41 2.75
CA ILE A 90 6.85 1.93 1.86
C ILE A 90 6.57 3.40 1.59
N TYR A 91 7.57 4.25 1.74
CA TYR A 91 7.49 5.68 1.41
C TYR A 91 8.61 6.06 0.46
N GLY A 92 8.31 6.91 -0.52
CA GLY A 92 9.29 7.39 -1.49
C GLY A 92 9.38 8.91 -1.54
N THR A 93 10.60 9.45 -1.50
CA THR A 93 10.88 10.88 -1.68
C THR A 93 12.13 11.09 -2.52
N PRO A 94 12.05 11.90 -3.61
CA PRO A 94 13.15 12.07 -4.54
C PRO A 94 14.15 13.16 -4.13
N TRP A 95 13.80 14.01 -3.17
CA TRP A 95 14.54 15.23 -2.85
C TRP A 95 15.95 14.96 -2.32
N MET A 96 16.90 15.83 -2.69
CA MET A 96 18.28 15.73 -2.27
C MET A 96 18.98 17.09 -2.22
N PRO A 97 20.04 17.23 -1.39
CA PRO A 97 20.86 18.44 -1.40
C PRO A 97 21.76 18.50 -2.64
N THR A 98 21.90 19.68 -3.23
CA THR A 98 22.88 19.93 -4.29
C THR A 98 23.26 21.40 -4.35
N PRO A 99 24.55 21.72 -4.54
CA PRO A 99 24.97 23.09 -4.83
C PRO A 99 24.79 23.46 -6.31
N PHE A 100 24.35 22.52 -7.16
CA PHE A 100 24.23 22.76 -8.59
C PHE A 100 22.82 23.20 -8.94
N VAL A 101 22.70 24.31 -9.69
CA VAL A 101 21.44 24.78 -10.24
C VAL A 101 20.95 23.87 -11.38
N ASN A 102 19.63 23.89 -11.63
CA ASN A 102 18.99 23.15 -12.72
C ASN A 102 19.09 21.61 -12.61
N LYS A 103 19.09 21.07 -11.41
CA LYS A 103 18.91 19.65 -11.16
C LYS A 103 17.46 19.36 -10.77
N ALA A 104 16.94 18.22 -11.21
CA ALA A 104 15.61 17.77 -10.81
C ALA A 104 15.60 17.39 -9.33
N PHE A 105 14.47 17.54 -8.66
CA PHE A 105 14.26 17.11 -7.27
C PHE A 105 15.38 17.46 -6.29
N SER A 106 15.96 18.65 -6.41
CA SER A 106 17.09 19.03 -5.59
C SER A 106 17.04 20.50 -5.16
N SER A 107 17.66 20.79 -4.02
CA SER A 107 17.76 22.13 -3.47
C SER A 107 19.07 22.30 -2.66
N ASP A 108 19.59 23.52 -2.59
CA ASP A 108 20.62 23.94 -1.65
C ASP A 108 20.03 24.58 -0.38
N ASP A 109 18.73 24.77 -0.34
CA ASP A 109 17.98 25.31 0.80
C ASP A 109 17.64 24.18 1.80
N SER A 110 18.32 24.22 2.96
CA SER A 110 18.12 23.25 4.04
C SER A 110 16.69 23.29 4.62
N ASP A 111 16.06 24.46 4.69
CA ASP A 111 14.71 24.57 5.27
C ASP A 111 13.68 23.96 4.31
N PHE A 112 13.83 24.16 3.00
CA PHE A 112 13.04 23.47 1.98
C PHE A 112 13.19 21.95 2.08
N LEU A 113 14.43 21.43 2.23
CA LEU A 113 14.66 19.98 2.38
C LEU A 113 14.06 19.43 3.67
N ARG A 114 14.15 20.17 4.80
CA ARG A 114 13.48 19.79 6.05
C ARG A 114 11.96 19.73 5.89
N GLU A 115 11.37 20.71 5.19
CA GLU A 115 9.93 20.70 4.87
C GLU A 115 9.57 19.44 4.10
N LYS A 116 10.30 19.10 3.03
CA LYS A 116 10.06 17.89 2.23
C LYS A 116 10.18 16.61 3.07
N TYR A 117 11.24 16.46 3.84
CA TYR A 117 11.42 15.29 4.69
C TYR A 117 10.49 15.26 5.91
N SER A 118 9.87 16.38 6.27
CA SER A 118 8.84 16.39 7.32
C SER A 118 7.61 15.58 6.93
N GLY A 119 7.36 15.40 5.63
CA GLY A 119 6.31 14.53 5.10
C GLY A 119 6.55 13.03 5.29
N ILE A 120 7.79 12.59 5.63
CA ILE A 120 8.06 11.18 5.90
C ILE A 120 7.29 10.75 7.15
N PRO A 121 6.42 9.75 7.07
CA PRO A 121 5.60 9.32 8.21
C PRO A 121 6.42 8.67 9.33
N GLN A 122 5.77 8.47 10.47
CA GLN A 122 6.32 7.64 11.53
C GLN A 122 6.23 6.15 11.18
N ASN A 123 7.19 5.36 11.67
CA ASN A 123 7.19 3.89 11.55
C ASN A 123 7.20 3.37 10.09
N VAL A 124 7.99 4.01 9.22
CA VAL A 124 8.22 3.55 7.83
C VAL A 124 9.05 2.27 7.84
N ASP A 125 8.56 1.24 7.17
CA ASP A 125 9.29 -0.02 7.04
C ASP A 125 10.38 0.07 5.97
N ILE A 126 10.07 0.67 4.80
CA ILE A 126 11.04 0.93 3.74
C ILE A 126 10.92 2.39 3.30
N LEU A 127 11.95 3.17 3.54
CA LEU A 127 12.10 4.51 2.97
C LEU A 127 12.96 4.43 1.71
N ILE A 128 12.41 4.87 0.59
CA ILE A 128 13.14 4.95 -0.69
C ILE A 128 13.44 6.41 -0.97
N THR A 129 14.73 6.73 -1.12
CA THR A 129 15.21 8.07 -1.42
C THR A 129 16.17 8.05 -2.59
N HIS A 130 16.39 9.18 -3.27
CA HIS A 130 17.45 9.21 -4.27
C HIS A 130 18.84 9.29 -3.63
N THR A 131 19.01 10.08 -2.58
CA THR A 131 20.27 10.18 -1.84
C THR A 131 20.28 9.31 -0.57
N VAL A 132 21.37 9.30 0.16
CA VAL A 132 21.52 8.64 1.47
C VAL A 132 21.71 9.68 2.58
N PRO A 133 21.47 9.34 3.86
CA PRO A 133 21.76 10.23 4.97
C PRO A 133 23.27 10.51 5.12
N TYR A 134 23.61 11.70 5.62
CA TYR A 134 24.96 12.11 5.95
C TYR A 134 25.53 11.33 7.14
N ASP A 135 26.84 11.06 7.15
CA ASP A 135 27.57 10.43 8.24
C ASP A 135 26.98 9.06 8.65
N CYS A 136 26.76 8.20 7.64
CA CYS A 136 26.20 6.86 7.79
C CYS A 136 27.19 5.80 7.27
N ASN A 137 28.21 5.46 8.03
CA ASN A 137 29.17 4.38 7.78
C ASN A 137 29.64 4.30 6.30
N TYR A 138 30.07 5.42 5.75
CA TYR A 138 30.65 5.54 4.41
C TYR A 138 29.72 5.20 3.22
N ILE A 139 28.43 4.90 3.41
CA ILE A 139 27.51 4.70 2.26
C ILE A 139 27.26 5.99 1.48
N GLY A 140 27.48 7.15 2.10
CA GLY A 140 27.44 8.48 1.51
C GLY A 140 28.82 9.05 1.16
N PHE A 141 29.90 8.36 1.49
CA PHE A 141 31.25 8.87 1.31
C PHE A 141 31.75 8.62 -0.12
N SER A 142 32.02 9.69 -0.85
CA SER A 142 32.62 9.62 -2.18
C SER A 142 34.15 9.57 -2.08
N ASP A 143 34.75 8.47 -2.51
CA ASP A 143 36.22 8.35 -2.58
C ASP A 143 36.83 9.33 -3.58
N ARG A 144 36.08 9.71 -4.60
CA ARG A 144 36.50 10.72 -5.57
C ARG A 144 36.61 12.12 -4.93
N ASP A 145 35.57 12.53 -4.23
CA ASP A 145 35.46 13.86 -3.65
C ASP A 145 36.08 13.94 -2.24
N MET A 146 36.50 12.80 -1.69
CA MET A 146 37.06 12.63 -0.35
C MET A 146 36.19 13.25 0.74
N ARG A 147 34.88 13.16 0.59
CA ARG A 147 33.87 13.70 1.54
C ARG A 147 32.57 12.92 1.48
N ASP A 148 31.81 13.07 2.55
CA ASP A 148 30.44 12.58 2.59
C ASP A 148 29.51 13.55 1.84
N LEU A 149 28.73 13.01 0.89
CA LEU A 149 27.78 13.71 0.05
C LEU A 149 26.32 13.44 0.46
N GLY A 150 26.11 12.72 1.56
CA GLY A 150 24.78 12.43 2.10
C GLY A 150 24.06 13.69 2.61
N SER A 151 22.74 13.58 2.80
CA SER A 151 21.90 14.67 3.30
C SER A 151 21.84 14.67 4.82
N LYS A 152 22.14 15.84 5.41
CA LYS A 152 22.00 16.08 6.86
C LYS A 152 20.54 16.14 7.28
N GLU A 153 19.72 16.76 6.47
CA GLU A 153 18.28 16.93 6.70
C GLU A 153 17.57 15.57 6.63
N LEU A 154 17.97 14.69 5.69
CA LEU A 154 17.47 13.32 5.63
C LEU A 154 17.88 12.52 6.86
N ARG A 155 19.13 12.69 7.35
CA ARG A 155 19.60 12.06 8.61
C ARG A 155 18.72 12.46 9.79
N GLU A 156 18.42 13.76 9.93
CA GLU A 156 17.54 14.29 10.99
C GLU A 156 16.13 13.66 10.89
N ALA A 157 15.60 13.56 9.69
CA ALA A 157 14.30 12.95 9.45
C ALA A 157 14.29 11.44 9.81
N VAL A 158 15.26 10.67 9.33
CA VAL A 158 15.39 9.23 9.64
C VAL A 158 15.50 9.00 11.14
N ALA A 159 16.32 9.80 11.82
CA ALA A 159 16.50 9.71 13.28
C ALA A 159 15.20 9.95 14.06
N SER A 160 14.29 10.79 13.54
CA SER A 160 13.04 11.16 14.22
C SER A 160 11.84 10.29 13.85
N ARG A 161 11.89 9.54 12.73
CA ARG A 161 10.71 8.89 12.11
C ARG A 161 10.62 7.37 12.29
N ASN A 162 11.55 6.74 12.97
CA ASN A 162 11.58 5.27 13.15
C ASN A 162 11.55 4.51 11.81
N VAL A 163 12.44 4.88 10.90
CA VAL A 163 12.64 4.18 9.62
C VAL A 163 13.42 2.90 9.88
N ARG A 164 13.01 1.77 9.30
CA ARG A 164 13.68 0.47 9.47
C ARG A 164 14.69 0.17 8.39
N PHE A 165 14.28 0.32 7.12
CA PHE A 165 15.14 0.16 5.97
C PHE A 165 15.16 1.45 5.16
N LEU A 166 16.34 1.91 4.78
CA LEU A 166 16.50 3.01 3.84
C LEU A 166 17.23 2.51 2.59
N ILE A 167 16.63 2.77 1.44
CA ILE A 167 17.19 2.44 0.14
C ILE A 167 17.46 3.76 -0.58
N GLY A 168 18.73 4.09 -0.78
CA GLY A 168 19.15 5.28 -1.50
C GLY A 168 20.12 4.96 -2.63
N GLY A 169 20.46 5.96 -3.45
CA GLY A 169 21.39 5.85 -4.57
C GLY A 169 22.29 7.08 -4.67
N HIS A 170 22.37 7.67 -5.87
CA HIS A 170 23.04 8.93 -6.20
C HIS A 170 24.56 8.94 -6.04
N ILE A 171 25.10 8.48 -4.93
CA ILE A 171 26.52 8.53 -4.63
C ILE A 171 27.17 7.27 -5.16
N HIS A 172 27.91 7.39 -6.25
CA HIS A 172 28.37 6.27 -7.07
C HIS A 172 29.55 5.53 -6.45
N GLU A 173 30.68 6.15 -6.28
CA GLU A 173 31.94 5.52 -5.84
C GLU A 173 32.06 5.49 -4.33
N THR A 174 31.12 4.80 -3.66
CA THR A 174 31.13 4.66 -2.20
C THR A 174 31.99 3.48 -1.77
N ARG A 175 32.63 3.59 -0.60
CA ARG A 175 33.41 2.52 0.03
C ARG A 175 32.53 1.36 0.44
N GLU A 176 31.40 1.70 1.07
CA GLU A 176 30.44 0.74 1.56
C GLU A 176 29.09 0.90 0.85
N ARG A 177 28.37 -0.18 0.75
CA ARG A 177 27.01 -0.18 0.18
C ARG A 177 25.92 -0.43 1.24
N VAL A 178 26.28 -1.01 2.37
CA VAL A 178 25.37 -1.33 3.46
C VAL A 178 25.87 -0.66 4.73
N ALA A 179 24.96 -0.04 5.45
CA ALA A 179 25.25 0.56 6.74
C ALA A 179 24.11 0.26 7.72
N HIS A 180 24.47 0.33 9.00
CA HIS A 180 23.54 0.22 10.11
C HIS A 180 23.73 1.45 10.99
N MET A 181 22.62 2.09 11.36
CA MET A 181 22.64 3.25 12.25
C MET A 181 21.66 3.06 13.39
N ASP A 182 22.16 3.33 14.59
CA ASP A 182 21.35 3.34 15.80
C ASP A 182 20.99 4.79 16.17
N PHE A 183 19.72 5.06 16.30
CA PHE A 183 19.18 6.32 16.76
C PHE A 183 18.49 6.12 18.12
N GLY A 184 19.32 5.94 19.17
CA GLY A 184 18.87 5.53 20.49
C GLY A 184 18.38 4.07 20.47
N PRO A 185 17.12 3.79 20.86
CA PRO A 185 16.58 2.42 20.81
C PRO A 185 16.21 1.95 19.40
N ARG A 186 16.37 2.79 18.39
CA ARG A 186 15.96 2.53 17.01
C ARG A 186 17.14 2.13 16.16
N HIS A 187 16.92 1.15 15.30
CA HIS A 187 17.92 0.64 14.37
C HIS A 187 17.42 0.80 12.95
N THR A 188 18.21 1.45 12.09
CA THR A 188 17.92 1.61 10.66
C THR A 188 18.97 0.89 9.83
N GLU A 189 18.56 -0.05 9.01
CA GLU A 189 19.40 -0.64 7.97
C GLU A 189 19.36 0.24 6.72
N MET A 190 20.52 0.53 6.13
CA MET A 190 20.61 1.42 4.98
C MET A 190 21.39 0.76 3.87
N VAL A 191 20.98 1.02 2.63
CA VAL A 191 21.70 0.52 1.46
C VAL A 191 21.79 1.58 0.38
N ASN A 192 23.01 1.74 -0.17
CA ASN A 192 23.25 2.51 -1.38
C ASN A 192 23.21 1.58 -2.59
N VAL A 193 22.16 1.72 -3.41
CA VAL A 193 21.92 0.87 -4.58
C VAL A 193 22.50 1.43 -5.89
N ALA A 194 23.30 2.50 -5.85
CA ALA A 194 23.97 3.01 -7.04
C ALA A 194 24.78 1.90 -7.73
N CYS A 195 24.45 1.62 -8.98
CA CYS A 195 25.05 0.53 -9.77
C CYS A 195 26.10 0.99 -10.75
N CYS A 196 26.13 2.28 -11.09
CA CYS A 196 27.06 2.85 -12.07
C CYS A 196 28.20 3.61 -11.41
N ASP A 197 29.29 3.80 -12.16
CA ASP A 197 30.36 4.77 -11.84
C ASP A 197 30.00 6.19 -12.32
N ASN A 198 30.93 7.13 -12.14
CA ASN A 198 30.78 8.51 -12.60
C ASN A 198 30.82 8.66 -14.13
N GLN A 199 31.28 7.63 -14.87
CA GLN A 199 31.21 7.55 -16.32
C GLN A 199 29.91 6.90 -16.81
N LYS A 200 28.95 6.62 -15.91
CA LYS A 200 27.68 5.95 -16.20
C LYS A 200 27.86 4.50 -16.69
N GLN A 201 28.99 3.86 -16.38
CA GLN A 201 29.22 2.45 -16.67
C GLN A 201 28.69 1.60 -15.51
N LEU A 202 28.01 0.50 -15.82
CA LEU A 202 27.54 -0.46 -14.84
C LEU A 202 28.73 -1.18 -14.21
N ILE A 203 29.00 -0.93 -12.93
CA ILE A 203 30.12 -1.52 -12.17
C ILE A 203 29.66 -2.43 -11.03
N ARG A 204 28.38 -2.41 -10.70
CA ARG A 204 27.82 -3.19 -9.59
C ARG A 204 26.49 -3.81 -9.99
N LEU A 205 26.24 -5.02 -9.54
CA LEU A 205 24.93 -5.65 -9.68
C LEU A 205 23.91 -5.06 -8.71
N PRO A 206 22.61 -5.11 -9.06
CA PRO A 206 21.52 -4.80 -8.13
C PRO A 206 21.64 -5.61 -6.84
N ILE A 207 21.30 -4.98 -5.73
CA ILE A 207 21.25 -5.66 -4.44
C ILE A 207 19.91 -6.38 -4.31
N ARG A 208 19.96 -7.61 -3.82
CA ARG A 208 18.79 -8.38 -3.43
C ARG A 208 18.79 -8.58 -1.93
N PHE A 209 17.68 -8.27 -1.30
CA PHE A 209 17.45 -8.54 0.12
C PHE A 209 16.06 -9.11 0.33
N HIS A 210 15.88 -9.80 1.43
CA HIS A 210 14.61 -10.34 1.86
C HIS A 210 14.18 -9.61 3.13
N ILE A 211 13.00 -9.02 3.07
CA ILE A 211 12.34 -8.46 4.26
C ILE A 211 11.22 -9.43 4.61
N SER A 212 11.32 -10.11 5.74
CA SER A 212 10.20 -10.90 6.22
C SER A 212 9.17 -9.94 6.83
N VAL A 213 7.92 -10.10 6.45
CA VAL A 213 6.81 -9.32 7.01
C VAL A 213 6.70 -9.56 8.52
N GLU A 214 6.98 -10.78 8.98
CA GLU A 214 7.10 -11.10 10.40
C GLU A 214 8.20 -10.32 11.12
N TYR A 215 9.36 -10.13 10.47
CA TYR A 215 10.47 -9.35 11.03
C TYR A 215 10.09 -7.87 11.20
N VAL A 216 9.40 -7.32 10.21
CA VAL A 216 8.89 -5.95 10.23
C VAL A 216 7.87 -5.76 11.37
N ARG A 217 6.97 -6.73 11.57
CA ARG A 217 5.88 -6.68 12.57
C ARG A 217 6.34 -6.94 13.99
N LYS A 218 7.30 -7.84 14.21
CA LYS A 218 7.87 -8.14 15.55
C LYS A 218 8.56 -6.95 16.23
N LYS A 219 8.82 -5.86 15.51
CA LYS A 219 9.40 -4.63 16.06
C LYS A 219 8.38 -3.56 16.46
N LEU A 220 7.08 -3.78 16.29
CA LEU A 220 6.08 -2.92 16.91
C LEU A 220 6.08 -3.20 18.42
N ASP A 221 6.14 -2.15 19.25
CA ASP A 221 6.01 -2.27 20.71
C ASP A 221 4.57 -2.69 21.15
N ARG A 222 3.70 -2.98 20.21
CA ARG A 222 2.31 -3.41 20.38
C ARG A 222 1.89 -4.38 19.27
N PRO A 223 0.82 -5.17 19.46
CA PRO A 223 0.22 -5.97 18.39
C PRO A 223 -0.20 -5.13 17.19
N PHE A 224 -0.09 -5.71 16.00
CA PHE A 224 -0.57 -5.11 14.76
C PHE A 224 -2.09 -5.15 14.70
N LYS A 225 -2.74 -4.00 14.61
CA LYS A 225 -4.19 -3.86 14.70
C LYS A 225 -4.88 -4.04 13.35
N VAL A 226 -5.83 -4.95 13.27
CA VAL A 226 -6.65 -5.21 12.07
C VAL A 226 -8.11 -4.90 12.38
N ALA A 227 -8.65 -3.87 11.75
CA ALA A 227 -10.08 -3.51 11.87
C ALA A 227 -10.89 -4.23 10.78
N CYS A 228 -11.84 -5.06 11.18
CA CYS A 228 -12.80 -5.67 10.27
C CYS A 228 -14.07 -4.81 10.23
N VAL A 229 -14.21 -4.02 9.18
CA VAL A 229 -15.34 -3.11 8.92
C VAL A 229 -16.38 -3.83 8.08
N GLY A 230 -17.67 -3.73 8.45
CA GLY A 230 -18.69 -4.42 7.67
C GLY A 230 -20.11 -4.35 8.22
N ASP A 231 -20.92 -5.24 7.73
CA ASP A 231 -22.34 -5.38 8.07
C ASP A 231 -22.60 -6.48 9.12
N SER A 232 -23.76 -7.15 9.02
CA SER A 232 -24.17 -8.26 9.89
C SER A 232 -23.26 -9.49 9.77
N ILE A 233 -22.62 -9.71 8.64
CA ILE A 233 -21.67 -10.81 8.43
C ILE A 233 -20.42 -10.56 9.29
N THR A 234 -19.89 -9.35 9.26
CA THR A 234 -18.76 -8.94 10.11
C THR A 234 -19.15 -8.89 11.59
N TYR A 235 -20.37 -8.46 11.89
CA TYR A 235 -20.91 -8.50 13.26
C TYR A 235 -21.00 -9.92 13.82
N GLY A 236 -21.30 -10.91 12.97
CA GLY A 236 -21.58 -12.30 13.37
C GLY A 236 -23.03 -12.48 13.83
N PHE A 237 -23.98 -11.93 13.02
CA PHE A 237 -25.41 -12.08 13.32
C PHE A 237 -25.82 -13.56 13.24
N GLY A 238 -26.64 -14.00 14.22
CA GLY A 238 -27.14 -15.38 14.26
C GLY A 238 -26.16 -16.39 14.88
N LEU A 239 -24.98 -16.00 15.32
CA LEU A 239 -24.05 -16.86 16.05
C LEU A 239 -24.39 -16.92 17.53
N ASP A 240 -24.36 -18.12 18.12
CA ASP A 240 -24.64 -18.36 19.53
C ASP A 240 -23.53 -17.74 20.41
N ASP A 241 -22.29 -17.96 20.08
CA ASP A 241 -21.11 -17.38 20.74
C ASP A 241 -20.38 -16.41 19.80
N ARG A 242 -21.05 -15.31 19.47
CA ARG A 242 -20.52 -14.29 18.55
C ARG A 242 -19.10 -13.82 18.92
N GLN A 243 -18.81 -13.71 20.23
CA GLN A 243 -17.50 -13.20 20.68
C GLN A 243 -16.35 -14.13 20.30
N ASN A 244 -16.61 -15.41 20.08
CA ASN A 244 -15.61 -16.40 19.73
C ASN A 244 -15.77 -16.96 18.33
N GLU A 245 -16.94 -16.81 17.70
CA GLU A 245 -17.31 -17.50 16.45
C GLU A 245 -17.41 -16.57 15.24
N CYS A 246 -17.57 -15.24 15.41
CA CYS A 246 -17.56 -14.34 14.26
C CYS A 246 -16.20 -14.37 13.55
N TYR A 247 -16.18 -14.09 12.21
CA TYR A 247 -14.94 -14.22 11.47
C TYR A 247 -13.80 -13.34 12.00
N PRO A 248 -14.02 -12.10 12.52
CA PRO A 248 -12.94 -11.34 13.13
C PRO A 248 -12.33 -12.02 14.36
N ALA A 249 -13.15 -12.66 15.20
CA ALA A 249 -12.66 -13.38 16.38
C ALA A 249 -11.90 -14.67 15.99
N GLN A 250 -12.35 -15.35 14.94
CA GLN A 250 -11.65 -16.52 14.42
C GLN A 250 -10.36 -16.13 13.68
N LEU A 251 -10.34 -15.01 12.94
CA LEU A 251 -9.14 -14.44 12.35
C LEU A 251 -8.10 -14.06 13.42
N GLN A 252 -8.55 -13.50 14.55
CA GLN A 252 -7.66 -13.26 15.71
C GLN A 252 -6.95 -14.53 16.18
N LYS A 253 -7.68 -15.66 16.25
CA LYS A 253 -7.09 -16.94 16.66
C LYS A 253 -6.04 -17.44 15.66
N LEU A 254 -6.28 -17.23 14.37
CA LEU A 254 -5.34 -17.63 13.30
C LEU A 254 -4.09 -16.75 13.28
N LEU A 255 -4.23 -15.45 13.51
CA LEU A 255 -3.13 -14.50 13.49
C LEU A 255 -2.28 -14.50 14.78
N GLY A 256 -2.84 -14.98 15.90
CA GLY A 256 -2.11 -15.09 17.18
C GLY A 256 -1.92 -13.75 17.91
N SER A 257 -0.98 -13.75 18.88
CA SER A 257 -0.78 -12.64 19.82
C SER A 257 -0.06 -11.42 19.25
N ASP A 258 0.61 -11.58 18.11
CA ASP A 258 1.31 -10.48 17.43
C ASP A 258 0.32 -9.54 16.72
N TYR A 259 -0.96 -9.89 16.73
CA TYR A 259 -2.07 -9.15 16.15
C TYR A 259 -3.17 -8.87 17.15
N GLU A 260 -3.88 -7.76 16.94
CA GLU A 260 -5.14 -7.44 17.60
C GLU A 260 -6.20 -7.22 16.53
N VAL A 261 -7.15 -8.16 16.40
CA VAL A 261 -8.23 -8.10 15.40
C VAL A 261 -9.53 -7.67 16.09
N LYS A 262 -10.20 -6.67 15.52
CA LYS A 262 -11.45 -6.18 16.06
C LYS A 262 -12.51 -6.00 14.97
N GLY A 263 -13.72 -6.53 15.27
CA GLY A 263 -14.89 -6.38 14.41
C GLY A 263 -15.64 -5.07 14.68
N PHE A 264 -15.92 -4.31 13.64
CA PHE A 264 -16.73 -3.09 13.62
C PHE A 264 -17.91 -3.30 12.65
N GLY A 265 -18.59 -4.44 12.82
CA GLY A 265 -19.75 -4.80 12.00
C GLY A 265 -21.03 -4.15 12.53
N ARG A 266 -21.89 -3.68 11.63
CA ARG A 266 -23.22 -3.13 11.94
C ARG A 266 -24.31 -3.83 11.15
N ASN A 267 -25.24 -4.48 11.84
CA ASN A 267 -26.38 -5.17 11.19
C ASN A 267 -27.16 -4.21 10.29
N GLY A 268 -27.41 -4.63 9.06
CA GLY A 268 -28.15 -3.87 8.06
C GLY A 268 -27.37 -2.73 7.41
N ALA A 269 -26.08 -2.57 7.71
CA ALA A 269 -25.29 -1.49 7.14
C ALA A 269 -25.04 -1.72 5.63
N CYS A 270 -25.12 -0.65 4.85
CA CYS A 270 -24.90 -0.62 3.41
C CYS A 270 -23.86 0.42 3.01
N ILE A 271 -23.38 0.35 1.78
CA ILE A 271 -22.47 1.35 1.21
C ILE A 271 -23.24 2.59 0.78
N ARG A 272 -24.39 2.39 0.12
CA ARG A 272 -25.14 3.49 -0.48
C ARG A 272 -25.61 4.51 0.56
N LYS A 273 -25.27 5.79 0.37
CA LYS A 273 -25.67 6.92 1.24
C LYS A 273 -27.19 7.11 1.29
N ASN A 274 -27.87 6.82 0.19
CA ASN A 274 -29.33 6.86 0.09
C ASN A 274 -29.94 5.48 0.32
N GLY A 275 -29.18 4.53 0.86
CA GLY A 275 -29.64 3.20 1.27
C GLY A 275 -30.31 3.22 2.63
N GLY A 276 -30.59 2.02 3.15
CA GLY A 276 -31.31 1.87 4.43
C GLY A 276 -30.51 2.38 5.64
N LEU A 277 -29.25 1.96 5.80
CA LEU A 277 -28.36 2.34 6.90
C LEU A 277 -26.94 2.51 6.37
N PRO A 278 -26.55 3.69 5.89
CA PRO A 278 -25.18 3.93 5.42
C PRO A 278 -24.16 3.67 6.52
N TYR A 279 -23.14 2.83 6.25
CA TYR A 279 -22.15 2.46 7.27
C TYR A 279 -21.43 3.69 7.84
N MET A 280 -21.11 4.68 7.03
CA MET A 280 -20.45 5.92 7.46
C MET A 280 -21.26 6.76 8.46
N SER A 281 -22.58 6.49 8.59
CA SER A 281 -23.45 7.15 9.58
C SER A 281 -23.58 6.37 10.89
N THR A 282 -22.90 5.22 11.02
CA THR A 282 -23.02 4.35 12.19
C THR A 282 -21.97 4.65 13.25
N ILE A 283 -22.27 4.31 14.50
CA ILE A 283 -21.29 4.45 15.61
C ILE A 283 -20.10 3.51 15.42
N GLU A 284 -20.31 2.39 14.73
CA GLU A 284 -19.25 1.41 14.41
C GLU A 284 -18.20 2.00 13.48
N PHE A 285 -18.59 2.84 12.52
CA PHE A 285 -17.67 3.57 11.66
C PHE A 285 -16.76 4.48 12.50
N PHE A 286 -17.33 5.33 13.36
CA PHE A 286 -16.52 6.24 14.20
C PHE A 286 -15.61 5.47 15.16
N ARG A 287 -16.09 4.36 15.75
CA ARG A 287 -15.27 3.51 16.61
C ARG A 287 -14.12 2.83 15.86
N ALA A 288 -14.33 2.45 14.61
CA ALA A 288 -13.26 1.90 13.78
C ALA A 288 -12.17 2.93 13.50
N MET A 289 -12.58 4.18 13.25
CA MET A 289 -11.65 5.30 13.02
C MET A 289 -10.87 5.65 14.29
N ASP A 290 -11.55 5.77 15.42
CA ASP A 290 -10.93 6.11 16.71
C ASP A 290 -9.99 5.00 17.24
N TRP A 291 -10.13 3.77 16.73
CA TRP A 291 -9.31 2.65 17.20
C TRP A 291 -7.88 2.67 16.63
N ASP A 292 -7.62 3.49 15.62
CA ASP A 292 -6.29 3.67 15.00
C ASP A 292 -5.67 2.33 14.58
N ALA A 293 -6.34 1.65 13.64
CA ALA A 293 -5.91 0.36 13.13
C ALA A 293 -4.72 0.49 12.16
N ASP A 294 -3.90 -0.55 12.10
CA ASP A 294 -2.80 -0.65 11.14
C ASP A 294 -3.26 -1.26 9.79
N ALA A 295 -4.43 -1.91 9.78
CA ALA A 295 -5.07 -2.46 8.58
C ALA A 295 -6.58 -2.49 8.69
N TYR A 296 -7.28 -2.41 7.56
CA TYR A 296 -8.73 -2.46 7.46
C TYR A 296 -9.15 -3.53 6.46
N ILE A 297 -10.04 -4.45 6.88
CA ILE A 297 -10.75 -5.36 5.98
C ILE A 297 -12.18 -4.84 5.87
N ILE A 298 -12.60 -4.42 4.67
CA ILE A 298 -13.93 -3.85 4.43
C ILE A 298 -14.79 -4.87 3.70
N CYS A 299 -15.80 -5.39 4.37
CA CYS A 299 -16.80 -6.32 3.82
C CYS A 299 -18.18 -5.68 3.89
N LEU A 300 -18.57 -4.96 2.85
CA LEU A 300 -19.85 -4.25 2.71
C LEU A 300 -20.40 -4.41 1.29
N GLY A 301 -21.71 -4.38 1.16
CA GLY A 301 -22.41 -4.50 -0.12
C GLY A 301 -23.56 -5.50 -0.09
N THR A 302 -23.61 -6.41 0.89
CA THR A 302 -24.69 -7.41 1.01
C THR A 302 -26.06 -6.76 1.15
N ASN A 303 -26.18 -5.73 2.00
CA ASN A 303 -27.44 -5.02 2.20
C ASN A 303 -27.81 -4.08 1.05
N ASP A 304 -26.89 -3.80 0.16
CA ASP A 304 -27.14 -3.03 -1.06
C ASP A 304 -27.91 -3.85 -2.11
N LEU A 305 -27.90 -5.18 -2.02
CA LEU A 305 -28.59 -6.12 -2.91
C LEU A 305 -30.13 -6.04 -2.83
N VAL A 306 -30.68 -5.39 -1.80
CA VAL A 306 -32.14 -5.15 -1.73
C VAL A 306 -32.64 -4.18 -2.81
N ASN A 307 -31.73 -3.49 -3.47
CA ASN A 307 -32.03 -2.54 -4.53
C ASN A 307 -31.95 -3.22 -5.90
N LYS A 308 -32.53 -2.59 -6.89
CA LYS A 308 -32.30 -2.97 -8.30
C LYS A 308 -30.87 -2.60 -8.67
N ILE A 309 -30.07 -3.59 -9.03
CA ILE A 309 -28.69 -3.41 -9.47
C ILE A 309 -28.66 -3.12 -10.97
N ASP A 310 -28.55 -1.86 -11.34
CA ASP A 310 -28.39 -1.38 -12.71
C ASP A 310 -27.16 -0.44 -12.79
N ASP A 311 -26.84 0.04 -13.99
CA ASP A 311 -25.64 0.85 -14.24
C ASP A 311 -25.63 2.15 -13.41
N GLU A 312 -26.79 2.77 -13.20
CA GLU A 312 -26.90 3.98 -12.38
C GLU A 312 -26.62 3.67 -10.90
N PHE A 313 -27.18 2.56 -10.41
CA PHE A 313 -26.91 2.08 -9.07
C PHE A 313 -25.42 1.76 -8.88
N LEU A 314 -24.81 0.99 -9.77
CA LEU A 314 -23.40 0.58 -9.68
C LEU A 314 -22.45 1.79 -9.72
N LYS A 315 -22.73 2.78 -10.57
CA LYS A 315 -21.97 4.02 -10.60
C LYS A 315 -22.02 4.76 -9.27
N ALA A 316 -23.18 4.88 -8.68
CA ALA A 316 -23.37 5.55 -7.42
C ALA A 316 -22.81 4.72 -6.23
N PHE A 317 -22.93 3.39 -6.28
CA PHE A 317 -22.30 2.46 -5.32
C PHE A 317 -20.76 2.62 -5.33
N LYS A 318 -20.17 2.68 -6.52
CA LYS A 318 -18.74 2.90 -6.70
C LYS A 318 -18.28 4.21 -6.05
N GLU A 319 -18.99 5.32 -6.26
CA GLU A 319 -18.62 6.63 -5.70
C GLU A 319 -18.80 6.67 -4.17
N ASP A 320 -19.89 6.09 -3.64
CA ASP A 320 -20.12 6.01 -2.19
C ASP A 320 -19.03 5.11 -1.50
N TYR A 321 -18.62 4.03 -2.16
CA TYR A 321 -17.54 3.16 -1.66
C TYR A 321 -16.18 3.89 -1.65
N LYS A 322 -15.87 4.61 -2.71
CA LYS A 322 -14.67 5.45 -2.78
C LYS A 322 -14.63 6.51 -1.68
N GLU A 323 -15.79 7.05 -1.32
CA GLU A 323 -15.87 8.01 -0.23
C GLU A 323 -15.59 7.36 1.13
N LEU A 324 -16.08 6.13 1.37
CA LEU A 324 -15.72 5.38 2.56
C LEU A 324 -14.20 5.14 2.65
N ILE A 325 -13.57 4.75 1.54
CA ILE A 325 -12.12 4.55 1.48
C ILE A 325 -11.39 5.84 1.81
N ARG A 326 -11.77 6.96 1.18
CA ARG A 326 -11.18 8.27 1.45
C ARG A 326 -11.38 8.69 2.91
N ALA A 327 -12.56 8.46 3.49
CA ALA A 327 -12.83 8.80 4.88
C ALA A 327 -11.94 8.00 5.85
N ILE A 328 -11.68 6.71 5.57
CA ILE A 328 -10.72 5.90 6.32
C ILE A 328 -9.31 6.48 6.16
N GLN A 329 -8.90 6.81 4.95
CA GLN A 329 -7.60 7.42 4.66
C GLN A 329 -7.43 8.79 5.33
N GLU A 330 -8.46 9.64 5.32
CA GLU A 330 -8.47 10.99 5.91
C GLU A 330 -8.39 10.97 7.43
N GLN A 331 -9.19 10.13 8.10
CA GLN A 331 -9.27 10.12 9.56
C GLN A 331 -8.03 9.49 10.22
N THR A 332 -7.35 8.63 9.53
CA THR A 332 -6.07 8.06 9.98
C THR A 332 -4.90 9.02 9.76
N GLY A 333 -5.17 10.26 9.32
CA GLY A 333 -4.16 11.29 9.06
C GLY A 333 -3.37 11.05 7.78
N ILE A 334 -3.86 10.18 6.90
CA ILE A 334 -3.19 9.77 5.67
C ILE A 334 -3.28 10.85 4.59
N LEU A 335 -4.37 11.61 4.49
CA LEU A 335 -4.48 12.68 3.48
C LEU A 335 -3.55 13.86 3.75
N GLU A 336 -3.34 14.25 4.99
CA GLU A 336 -2.35 15.28 5.33
C GLU A 336 -0.91 14.78 5.15
N ARG A 337 -0.71 13.46 5.11
CA ARG A 337 0.59 12.80 4.93
C ARG A 337 0.82 12.31 3.51
N ALA A 338 -0.13 12.48 2.59
CA ALA A 338 -0.06 12.07 1.17
C ALA A 338 0.40 10.61 0.96
N THR A 339 -0.07 9.68 1.81
CA THR A 339 0.38 8.29 1.77
C THR A 339 -0.79 7.34 1.97
N ASP A 340 -1.00 6.42 1.04
CA ASP A 340 -1.83 5.22 1.21
C ASP A 340 -1.10 4.25 2.16
N TYR A 341 -0.98 4.64 3.44
CA TYR A 341 -0.06 4.00 4.39
C TYR A 341 -0.67 2.82 5.10
N GLU A 342 -1.97 2.73 5.12
CA GLU A 342 -2.66 1.67 5.81
C GLU A 342 -3.18 0.66 4.82
N PRO A 343 -2.90 -0.64 5.05
CA PRO A 343 -3.42 -1.65 4.17
C PRO A 343 -4.94 -1.68 4.28
N ILE A 344 -5.60 -1.30 3.21
CA ILE A 344 -7.05 -1.44 3.05
C ILE A 344 -7.27 -2.64 2.14
N TYR A 345 -7.97 -3.62 2.68
CA TYR A 345 -8.38 -4.83 2.00
C TYR A 345 -9.87 -4.72 1.68
N LEU A 346 -10.23 -4.74 0.41
CA LEU A 346 -11.63 -4.83 0.02
C LEU A 346 -12.04 -6.29 -0.12
N ALA A 347 -13.00 -6.70 0.70
CA ALA A 347 -13.56 -8.03 0.62
C ALA A 347 -14.72 -8.06 -0.36
N GLU A 348 -14.70 -9.01 -1.29
CA GLU A 348 -15.89 -9.37 -2.04
C GLU A 348 -16.98 -9.86 -1.09
N ILE A 349 -18.22 -9.51 -1.36
CA ILE A 349 -19.34 -10.06 -0.58
C ILE A 349 -19.45 -11.56 -0.83
N PRO A 350 -19.63 -12.38 0.20
CA PRO A 350 -19.79 -13.82 0.02
C PRO A 350 -21.12 -14.15 -0.69
N PRO A 351 -21.24 -15.32 -1.29
CA PRO A 351 -22.51 -15.83 -1.77
C PRO A 351 -23.54 -15.86 -0.63
N VAL A 352 -24.80 -15.49 -0.92
CA VAL A 352 -25.92 -15.54 0.05
C VAL A 352 -27.04 -16.40 -0.54
N PRO A 353 -27.07 -17.71 -0.23
CA PRO A 353 -27.91 -18.69 -0.96
C PRO A 353 -29.40 -18.42 -0.90
N GLN A 354 -29.92 -17.80 0.14
CA GLN A 354 -31.37 -17.52 0.23
C GLN A 354 -31.81 -16.33 -0.62
N LEU A 355 -30.90 -15.44 -0.98
CA LEU A 355 -31.17 -14.39 -1.96
C LEU A 355 -31.14 -14.96 -3.40
N PHE A 356 -30.58 -16.17 -3.59
CA PHE A 356 -30.40 -16.80 -4.92
C PHE A 356 -31.56 -17.71 -5.36
N LYS A 357 -32.78 -17.34 -5.10
CA LYS A 357 -33.90 -18.05 -5.69
C LYS A 357 -34.12 -17.70 -7.18
N THR A 358 -33.40 -16.67 -7.65
CA THR A 358 -33.49 -16.22 -9.03
C THR A 358 -32.13 -15.96 -9.64
N TRP A 359 -31.96 -16.20 -10.95
CA TRP A 359 -30.77 -15.91 -11.73
C TRP A 359 -30.33 -14.43 -11.65
N ASP A 360 -31.27 -13.51 -11.44
CA ASP A 360 -31.01 -12.08 -11.37
C ASP A 360 -30.24 -11.69 -10.08
N GLU A 361 -30.44 -12.42 -9.00
CA GLU A 361 -29.76 -12.16 -7.70
C GLU A 361 -28.28 -12.58 -7.75
N GLU A 362 -27.98 -13.75 -8.31
CA GLU A 362 -26.60 -14.18 -8.56
C GLU A 362 -25.85 -13.18 -9.45
N LYS A 363 -26.52 -12.70 -10.51
CA LYS A 363 -25.98 -11.66 -11.37
C LYS A 363 -25.69 -10.38 -10.60
N SER A 364 -26.58 -9.96 -9.71
CA SER A 364 -26.42 -8.74 -8.90
C SER A 364 -25.19 -8.81 -8.00
N ILE A 365 -24.92 -9.94 -7.35
CA ILE A 365 -23.70 -10.13 -6.54
C ILE A 365 -22.45 -10.08 -7.42
N ARG A 366 -22.47 -10.73 -8.58
CA ARG A 366 -21.35 -10.69 -9.51
C ARG A 366 -21.03 -9.26 -9.97
N GLU A 367 -22.05 -8.43 -10.24
CA GLU A 367 -21.85 -7.03 -10.64
C GLU A 367 -21.33 -6.17 -9.47
N ILE A 368 -21.82 -6.38 -8.25
CA ILE A 368 -21.28 -5.71 -7.05
C ILE A 368 -19.83 -6.12 -6.81
N ASN A 369 -19.51 -7.42 -6.80
CA ASN A 369 -18.15 -7.91 -6.59
C ASN A 369 -17.21 -7.44 -7.70
N LYS A 370 -17.66 -7.41 -8.96
CA LYS A 370 -16.91 -6.81 -10.05
C LYS A 370 -16.61 -5.32 -9.78
N THR A 371 -17.60 -4.57 -9.30
CA THR A 371 -17.41 -3.15 -8.96
C THR A 371 -16.42 -2.98 -7.80
N ILE A 372 -16.48 -3.84 -6.77
CA ILE A 372 -15.50 -3.86 -5.67
C ILE A 372 -14.10 -4.12 -6.22
N ASN A 373 -13.94 -5.11 -7.11
CA ASN A 373 -12.66 -5.41 -7.76
C ASN A 373 -12.14 -4.26 -8.63
N ASP A 374 -13.03 -3.57 -9.36
CA ASP A 374 -12.66 -2.39 -10.13
C ASP A 374 -12.15 -1.25 -9.22
N ILE A 375 -12.76 -1.06 -8.04
CA ILE A 375 -12.29 -0.10 -7.03
C ILE A 375 -10.93 -0.54 -6.47
N THR A 376 -10.79 -1.81 -6.12
CA THR A 376 -9.54 -2.39 -5.61
C THR A 376 -8.38 -2.12 -6.57
N ASN A 377 -8.61 -2.36 -7.87
CA ASN A 377 -7.62 -2.09 -8.91
C ASN A 377 -7.34 -0.60 -9.08
N GLU A 378 -8.37 0.25 -9.08
CA GLU A 378 -8.25 1.71 -9.28
C GLU A 378 -7.45 2.39 -8.15
N TYR A 379 -7.64 1.92 -6.91
CA TYR A 379 -6.98 2.47 -5.72
C TYR A 379 -5.72 1.69 -5.32
N HIS A 380 -5.34 0.65 -6.09
CA HIS A 380 -4.19 -0.23 -5.78
C HIS A 380 -4.27 -0.87 -4.38
N LEU A 381 -5.49 -1.21 -3.95
CA LEU A 381 -5.76 -1.83 -2.67
C LEU A 381 -5.54 -3.35 -2.73
N GLU A 382 -5.52 -3.99 -1.58
CA GLU A 382 -5.48 -5.45 -1.47
C GLU A 382 -6.91 -6.03 -1.52
N ARG A 383 -7.01 -7.29 -1.94
CA ARG A 383 -8.30 -7.98 -2.09
C ARG A 383 -8.42 -9.14 -1.11
N VAL A 384 -9.62 -9.34 -0.55
CA VAL A 384 -10.02 -10.56 0.13
C VAL A 384 -11.18 -11.21 -0.64
N ASP A 385 -10.97 -12.43 -1.11
CA ASP A 385 -11.92 -13.15 -1.96
C ASP A 385 -12.93 -13.96 -1.13
N PHE A 386 -13.85 -13.29 -0.45
CA PHE A 386 -14.92 -13.98 0.28
C PHE A 386 -15.96 -14.66 -0.64
N ASN A 387 -16.02 -14.27 -1.91
CA ASN A 387 -16.98 -14.84 -2.86
C ASN A 387 -16.70 -16.31 -3.18
N THR A 388 -15.44 -16.75 -3.11
CA THR A 388 -15.05 -18.14 -3.37
C THR A 388 -14.93 -19.01 -2.11
N CYS A 389 -15.16 -18.45 -0.91
CA CYS A 389 -15.12 -19.21 0.35
C CYS A 389 -16.16 -20.31 0.41
N PHE A 390 -17.30 -20.09 -0.26
CA PHE A 390 -18.44 -21.00 -0.25
C PHE A 390 -18.74 -21.45 -1.67
N GLY A 391 -19.02 -22.74 -1.85
CA GLY A 391 -19.56 -23.25 -3.10
C GLY A 391 -21.01 -22.76 -3.28
N TRP A 392 -21.43 -22.57 -4.54
CA TRP A 392 -22.80 -22.26 -4.93
C TRP A 392 -23.72 -23.52 -4.90
N SER A 393 -23.26 -24.64 -4.27
CA SER A 393 -23.93 -25.92 -4.23
C SER A 393 -24.87 -26.03 -3.02
N ASP A 394 -25.77 -27.04 -3.06
CA ASP A 394 -26.72 -27.35 -1.98
C ASP A 394 -26.07 -27.63 -0.61
N GLU A 395 -24.75 -27.86 -0.56
CA GLU A 395 -23.95 -27.96 0.70
C GLU A 395 -23.83 -26.60 1.42
N ALA A 396 -24.23 -25.49 0.77
CA ALA A 396 -24.23 -24.17 1.41
C ALA A 396 -25.21 -24.07 2.60
N GLU A 397 -26.25 -24.93 2.70
CA GLU A 397 -27.18 -24.97 3.85
C GLU A 397 -26.47 -25.28 5.16
N ASP A 398 -25.38 -26.05 5.14
CA ASP A 398 -24.57 -26.36 6.34
C ASP A 398 -23.67 -25.21 6.82
N ILE A 399 -23.59 -24.12 6.06
CA ILE A 399 -22.65 -23.02 6.29
C ILE A 399 -23.37 -21.74 6.75
N PHE A 400 -24.69 -21.66 6.53
CA PHE A 400 -25.50 -20.50 6.87
C PHE A 400 -26.55 -20.85 7.94
N SER A 401 -26.83 -19.92 8.84
CA SER A 401 -27.86 -20.07 9.86
C SER A 401 -29.29 -19.78 9.34
N ASP A 402 -29.41 -18.85 8.39
CA ASP A 402 -30.66 -18.37 7.83
C ASP A 402 -30.62 -18.17 6.31
N GLY A 403 -29.58 -18.70 5.68
CA GLY A 403 -29.33 -18.60 4.25
C GLY A 403 -28.68 -17.29 3.79
N ILE A 404 -28.45 -16.35 4.71
CA ILE A 404 -27.73 -15.09 4.47
C ILE A 404 -26.50 -15.00 5.39
N HIS A 405 -26.68 -15.32 6.68
CA HIS A 405 -25.66 -15.14 7.67
C HIS A 405 -24.88 -16.44 7.90
N PRO A 406 -23.56 -16.41 7.73
CA PRO A 406 -22.71 -17.57 7.99
C PRO A 406 -22.85 -18.05 9.44
N ASN A 407 -23.03 -19.36 9.65
CA ASN A 407 -22.92 -19.98 10.96
C ASN A 407 -21.44 -20.04 11.42
N ALA A 408 -21.12 -20.63 12.56
CA ALA A 408 -19.76 -20.71 13.07
C ALA A 408 -18.77 -21.35 12.09
N ARG A 409 -19.20 -22.35 11.30
CA ARG A 409 -18.39 -22.99 10.27
C ARG A 409 -18.15 -22.05 9.09
N GLY A 410 -19.18 -21.35 8.62
CA GLY A 410 -19.07 -20.34 7.55
C GLY A 410 -18.17 -19.17 7.96
N ALA A 411 -18.35 -18.67 9.18
CA ALA A 411 -17.49 -17.61 9.71
C ALA A 411 -16.01 -18.05 9.82
N LYS A 412 -15.76 -19.34 10.10
CA LYS A 412 -14.41 -19.91 10.09
C LYS A 412 -13.80 -19.91 8.69
N LEU A 413 -14.56 -20.27 7.67
CA LEU A 413 -14.07 -20.25 6.29
C LEU A 413 -13.72 -18.82 5.82
N LEU A 414 -14.54 -17.83 6.19
CA LEU A 414 -14.21 -16.40 5.96
C LEU A 414 -12.90 -16.00 6.66
N ALA A 415 -12.71 -16.42 7.91
CA ALA A 415 -11.49 -16.13 8.66
C ALA A 415 -10.25 -16.79 8.02
N GLU A 416 -10.34 -18.04 7.61
CA GLU A 416 -9.27 -18.78 6.92
C GLU A 416 -8.92 -18.11 5.59
N LYS A 417 -9.92 -17.65 4.85
CA LYS A 417 -9.71 -16.93 3.59
C LYS A 417 -9.07 -15.57 3.83
N ALA A 418 -9.56 -14.78 4.78
CA ALA A 418 -8.93 -13.53 5.16
C ALA A 418 -7.48 -13.75 5.59
N TYR A 419 -7.22 -14.77 6.41
CA TYR A 419 -5.86 -15.13 6.82
C TYR A 419 -4.94 -15.45 5.63
N SER A 420 -5.45 -16.23 4.66
CA SER A 420 -4.72 -16.57 3.44
C SER A 420 -4.42 -15.34 2.57
N ASP A 421 -5.42 -14.45 2.40
CA ASP A 421 -5.32 -13.31 1.49
C ASP A 421 -4.57 -12.12 2.11
N LEU A 422 -4.55 -12.00 3.44
CA LEU A 422 -3.72 -11.02 4.15
C LEU A 422 -2.21 -11.28 3.96
N ASN A 423 -1.81 -12.41 3.36
CA ASN A 423 -0.40 -12.79 3.15
C ASN A 423 0.47 -12.59 4.41
N VAL A 424 -0.07 -13.00 5.58
CA VAL A 424 0.58 -12.90 6.91
C VAL A 424 1.25 -14.20 7.30
#